data_13617e744ec3829d3a97cdb9a683d84b
#
_entry.id   13617e744ec3829d3a97cdb9a683d84b
#
_cell.length_a   1.000
_cell.length_b   1.000
_cell.length_c   1.000
_cell.angle_alpha   90.00
_cell.angle_beta   90.00
_cell.angle_gamma   90.00
#
_symmetry.space_group_name_H-M   'P 1'
#
loop_
_entity.id
_entity.type
_entity.pdbx_description
1 polymer ?
#
loop_
_entity_poly.entity_id
_entity_poly.type
_entity_poly.pdbx_seq_one_letter_code
_entity_poly.pdbx_strand_id
1 'polypeptide(L)'
;SFNALVSTGMLLCLITAGIDLSVGANATFAACLAGMLVNKGMNNPVLLLVVAIVGGTLIGWINGMLLTRLHLPHPFVSTLGMKNVLWGGALIITNSQMVSFSGNDAVMWLGSSTVAGFPVSFIVVLVIYVIMHILLTKTALGRSIYCVGGNPEAARLSGINSANVLTFCY
;
A
#
# COMPACT_ATOMS: atom_id res chain seq x y z
N SER A 1 -7.63 -6.73 -11.42
CA SER A 1 -7.86 -5.60 -10.49
C SER A 1 -6.76 -5.50 -9.42
N PHE A 2 -6.40 -6.60 -8.69
CA PHE A 2 -5.39 -6.57 -7.62
C PHE A 2 -4.03 -6.02 -8.10
N ASN A 3 -3.47 -6.58 -9.17
CA ASN A 3 -2.18 -6.12 -9.71
C ASN A 3 -2.20 -4.64 -10.12
N ALA A 4 -3.33 -4.13 -10.60
CA ALA A 4 -3.48 -2.72 -10.95
C ALA A 4 -3.41 -1.80 -9.72
N LEU A 5 -4.01 -2.21 -8.59
CA LEU A 5 -3.91 -1.47 -7.32
C LEU A 5 -2.49 -1.46 -6.78
N VAL A 6 -1.84 -2.64 -6.77
CA VAL A 6 -0.42 -2.77 -6.35
C VAL A 6 0.49 -1.90 -7.22
N SER A 7 0.27 -1.92 -8.55
CA SER A 7 1.04 -1.08 -9.49
C SER A 7 0.84 0.41 -9.25
N THR A 8 -0.34 0.84 -8.79
CA THR A 8 -0.61 2.24 -8.46
C THR A 8 0.21 2.70 -7.26
N GLY A 9 0.32 1.88 -6.21
CA GLY A 9 1.21 2.16 -5.08
C GLY A 9 2.67 2.20 -5.52
N MET A 10 3.11 1.20 -6.28
CA MET A 10 4.46 1.13 -6.82
C MET A 10 4.84 2.33 -7.69
N LEU A 11 3.86 2.96 -8.38
CA LEU A 11 4.10 4.14 -9.22
C LEU A 11 4.73 5.29 -8.44
N LEU A 12 4.30 5.56 -7.21
CA LEU A 12 4.87 6.63 -6.37
C LEU A 12 6.36 6.37 -6.08
N CYS A 13 6.70 5.13 -5.73
CA CYS A 13 8.07 4.73 -5.49
C CYS A 13 8.93 4.88 -6.76
N LEU A 14 8.41 4.46 -7.92
CA LEU A 14 9.12 4.56 -9.21
C LEU A 14 9.37 6.00 -9.63
N ILE A 15 8.41 6.92 -9.41
CA ILE A 15 8.59 8.35 -9.71
C ILE A 15 9.76 8.92 -8.88
N THR A 16 9.92 8.47 -7.65
CA THR A 16 11.02 8.89 -6.76
C THR A 16 12.31 8.07 -6.95
N ALA A 17 12.45 7.37 -8.08
CA ALA A 17 13.60 6.53 -8.42
C ALA A 17 13.86 5.39 -7.40
N GLY A 18 12.83 4.98 -6.65
CA GLY A 18 12.86 3.87 -5.72
C GLY A 18 12.16 2.63 -6.26
N ILE A 19 12.41 1.49 -5.61
CA ILE A 19 11.72 0.23 -5.88
C ILE A 19 11.22 -0.33 -4.55
N ASP A 20 9.90 -0.55 -4.43
CA ASP A 20 9.31 -1.20 -3.27
C ASP A 20 8.88 -2.64 -3.59
N LEU A 21 9.67 -3.60 -3.16
CA LEU A 21 9.36 -5.04 -3.31
C LEU A 21 8.37 -5.55 -2.25
N SER A 22 8.04 -4.73 -1.25
CA SER A 22 7.17 -5.14 -0.15
C SER A 22 5.68 -4.89 -0.41
N VAL A 23 5.31 -4.10 -1.43
CA VAL A 23 3.92 -3.69 -1.68
C VAL A 23 2.95 -4.88 -1.71
N GLY A 24 3.28 -5.95 -2.45
CA GLY A 24 2.45 -7.16 -2.53
C GLY A 24 2.36 -7.91 -1.19
N ALA A 25 3.48 -8.01 -0.47
CA ALA A 25 3.53 -8.65 0.85
C ALA A 25 2.76 -7.81 1.90
N ASN A 26 2.84 -6.48 1.81
CA ASN A 26 2.08 -5.57 2.65
C ASN A 26 0.57 -5.74 2.44
N ALA A 27 0.11 -5.77 1.20
CA ALA A 27 -1.30 -6.01 0.87
C ALA A 27 -1.78 -7.38 1.40
N THR A 28 -0.97 -8.44 1.25
CA THR A 28 -1.28 -9.76 1.76
C THR A 28 -1.34 -9.77 3.29
N PHE A 29 -0.36 -9.18 3.96
CA PHE A 29 -0.33 -9.09 5.42
C PHE A 29 -1.52 -8.30 5.98
N ALA A 30 -1.87 -7.18 5.36
CA ALA A 30 -3.04 -6.37 5.72
C ALA A 30 -4.34 -7.18 5.57
N ALA A 31 -4.47 -7.97 4.51
CA ALA A 31 -5.59 -8.89 4.34
C ALA A 31 -5.62 -9.98 5.42
N CYS A 32 -4.46 -10.55 5.79
CA CYS A 32 -4.37 -11.52 6.88
C CYS A 32 -4.79 -10.93 8.24
N LEU A 33 -4.41 -9.67 8.53
CA LEU A 33 -4.86 -8.97 9.74
C LEU A 33 -6.39 -8.86 9.80
N ALA A 34 -7.02 -8.45 8.70
CA ALA A 34 -8.48 -8.41 8.62
C ALA A 34 -9.11 -9.81 8.76
N GLY A 35 -8.52 -10.81 8.13
CA GLY A 35 -9.00 -12.19 8.19
C GLY A 35 -8.91 -12.83 9.57
N MET A 36 -7.92 -12.45 10.38
CA MET A 36 -7.88 -12.86 11.78
C MET A 36 -9.11 -12.39 12.59
N LEU A 37 -9.62 -11.20 12.29
CA LEU A 37 -10.85 -10.69 12.93
C LEU A 37 -12.07 -11.51 12.52
N VAL A 38 -12.15 -11.89 11.25
CA VAL A 38 -13.21 -12.79 10.77
C VAL A 38 -13.17 -14.14 11.51
N ASN A 39 -11.99 -14.72 11.68
CA ASN A 39 -11.82 -15.98 12.45
C ASN A 39 -12.22 -15.85 13.92
N LYS A 40 -12.19 -14.64 14.48
CA LYS A 40 -12.69 -14.33 15.83
C LYS A 40 -14.18 -13.97 15.88
N GLY A 41 -14.90 -14.14 14.78
CA GLY A 41 -16.33 -13.82 14.68
C GLY A 41 -16.67 -12.35 14.46
N MET A 42 -15.67 -11.49 14.20
CA MET A 42 -15.86 -10.07 13.95
C MET A 42 -16.08 -9.81 12.46
N ASN A 43 -17.33 -9.86 12.01
CA ASN A 43 -17.68 -9.79 10.58
C ASN A 43 -18.15 -8.40 10.12
N ASN A 44 -17.86 -7.33 10.87
CA ASN A 44 -18.19 -5.97 10.46
C ASN A 44 -17.29 -5.54 9.27
N PRO A 45 -17.82 -5.34 8.05
CA PRO A 45 -17.02 -5.06 6.86
C PRO A 45 -16.25 -3.74 6.94
N VAL A 46 -16.81 -2.74 7.61
CA VAL A 46 -16.15 -1.44 7.82
C VAL A 46 -14.93 -1.61 8.72
N LEU A 47 -15.06 -2.39 9.80
CA LEU A 47 -13.94 -2.68 10.69
C LEU A 47 -12.83 -3.43 9.96
N LEU A 48 -13.18 -4.43 9.17
CA LEU A 48 -12.20 -5.21 8.38
C LEU A 48 -11.43 -4.32 7.39
N LEU A 49 -12.15 -3.44 6.70
CA LEU A 49 -11.55 -2.50 5.76
C LEU A 49 -10.62 -1.51 6.48
N VAL A 50 -11.07 -0.93 7.59
CA VAL A 50 -10.26 0.00 8.40
C VAL A 50 -9.00 -0.68 8.91
N VAL A 51 -9.09 -1.91 9.44
CA VAL A 51 -7.91 -2.65 9.91
C VAL A 51 -6.94 -2.96 8.79
N ALA A 52 -7.42 -3.34 7.61
CA ALA A 52 -6.56 -3.57 6.46
C ALA A 52 -5.86 -2.27 6.00
N ILE A 53 -6.59 -1.17 5.88
CA ILE A 53 -6.02 0.13 5.47
C ILE A 53 -5.03 0.66 6.51
N VAL A 54 -5.40 0.69 7.77
CA VAL A 54 -4.53 1.18 8.86
C VAL A 54 -3.29 0.30 8.99
N GLY A 55 -3.46 -1.03 8.98
CA GLY A 55 -2.35 -1.98 9.04
C GLY A 55 -1.38 -1.80 7.88
N GLY A 56 -1.90 -1.75 6.64
CA GLY A 56 -1.09 -1.52 5.44
C GLY A 56 -0.37 -0.17 5.46
N THR A 57 -1.07 0.89 5.89
CA THR A 57 -0.49 2.25 5.99
C THR A 57 0.61 2.32 7.05
N LEU A 58 0.42 1.70 8.21
CA LEU A 58 1.44 1.67 9.28
C LEU A 58 2.70 0.94 8.81
N ILE A 59 2.56 -0.17 8.12
CA ILE A 59 3.68 -0.92 7.57
C ILE A 59 4.42 -0.10 6.51
N GLY A 60 3.69 0.52 5.59
CA GLY A 60 4.28 1.41 4.57
C GLY A 60 5.03 2.58 5.22
N TRP A 61 4.43 3.21 6.23
CA TRP A 61 5.07 4.29 6.98
C TRP A 61 6.36 3.83 7.69
N ILE A 62 6.35 2.64 8.32
CA ILE A 62 7.55 2.05 8.93
C ILE A 62 8.62 1.83 7.87
N ASN A 63 8.25 1.25 6.71
CA ASN A 63 9.19 1.00 5.62
C ASN A 63 9.80 2.31 5.08
N GLY A 64 8.98 3.33 4.87
CA GLY A 64 9.44 4.66 4.47
C GLY A 64 10.36 5.30 5.51
N MET A 65 10.07 5.15 6.81
CA MET A 65 10.94 5.62 7.88
C MET A 65 12.27 4.87 7.94
N LEU A 66 12.26 3.55 7.77
CA LEU A 66 13.49 2.76 7.71
C LEU A 66 14.41 3.26 6.59
N LEU A 67 13.85 3.54 5.42
CA LEU A 67 14.62 4.08 4.31
C LEU A 67 15.18 5.47 4.60
N THR A 68 14.34 6.38 5.09
CA THR A 68 14.68 7.81 5.15
C THR A 68 15.44 8.20 6.42
N ARG A 69 15.22 7.51 7.55
CA ARG A 69 15.82 7.83 8.85
C ARG A 69 17.07 7.00 9.15
N LEU A 70 17.11 5.74 8.72
CA LEU A 70 18.30 4.90 8.88
C LEU A 70 19.31 5.07 7.74
N HIS A 71 19.02 5.95 6.76
CA HIS A 71 19.93 6.24 5.65
C HIS A 71 20.42 4.97 4.95
N LEU A 72 19.52 4.00 4.76
CA LEU A 72 19.87 2.77 4.07
C LEU A 72 20.33 3.08 2.65
N PRO A 73 21.42 2.46 2.17
CA PRO A 73 22.06 2.83 0.91
C PRO A 73 21.17 2.63 -0.32
N HIS A 74 20.24 1.68 -0.23
CA HIS A 74 19.30 1.41 -1.32
C HIS A 74 17.93 0.98 -0.79
N PRO A 75 16.82 1.48 -1.37
CA PRO A 75 15.45 1.07 -1.03
C PRO A 75 15.23 -0.43 -1.17
N PHE A 76 15.91 -1.06 -2.12
CA PHE A 76 15.83 -2.49 -2.39
C PHE A 76 16.09 -3.36 -1.15
N VAL A 77 17.12 -3.03 -0.35
CA VAL A 77 17.49 -3.83 0.84
C VAL A 77 16.40 -3.76 1.91
N SER A 78 15.89 -2.55 2.17
CA SER A 78 14.81 -2.32 3.14
C SER A 78 13.54 -3.06 2.74
N THR A 79 13.10 -2.87 1.49
CA THR A 79 11.82 -3.42 1.01
C THR A 79 11.87 -4.93 0.83
N LEU A 80 13.02 -5.50 0.44
CA LEU A 80 13.22 -6.95 0.39
C LEU A 80 13.19 -7.57 1.80
N GLY A 81 13.85 -6.93 2.76
CA GLY A 81 13.79 -7.35 4.17
C GLY A 81 12.35 -7.29 4.71
N MET A 82 11.67 -6.16 4.49
CA MET A 82 10.27 -5.97 4.91
C MET A 82 9.34 -7.01 4.27
N LYS A 83 9.50 -7.29 2.98
CA LYS A 83 8.77 -8.35 2.30
C LYS A 83 8.85 -9.68 3.05
N ASN A 84 10.06 -10.11 3.43
CA ASN A 84 10.25 -11.39 4.12
C ASN A 84 9.68 -11.37 5.55
N VAL A 85 9.82 -10.26 6.27
CA VAL A 85 9.20 -10.06 7.59
C VAL A 85 7.68 -10.16 7.51
N LEU A 86 7.05 -9.53 6.52
CA LEU A 86 5.61 -9.56 6.34
C LEU A 86 5.09 -10.94 5.94
N TRP A 87 5.84 -11.67 5.09
CA TRP A 87 5.50 -13.05 4.74
C TRP A 87 5.59 -13.97 5.95
N GLY A 88 6.69 -13.93 6.71
CA GLY A 88 6.83 -14.68 7.94
C GLY A 88 5.77 -14.30 8.99
N GLY A 89 5.51 -13.01 9.15
CA GLY A 89 4.45 -12.49 10.02
C GLY A 89 3.07 -13.00 9.62
N ALA A 90 2.73 -13.00 8.32
CA ALA A 90 1.47 -13.54 7.84
C ALA A 90 1.30 -15.02 8.19
N LEU A 91 2.34 -15.84 8.00
CA LEU A 91 2.30 -17.27 8.37
C LEU A 91 2.09 -17.46 9.88
N ILE A 92 2.75 -16.68 10.72
CA ILE A 92 2.62 -16.74 12.17
C ILE A 92 1.18 -16.38 12.60
N ILE A 93 0.66 -15.24 12.15
CA ILE A 93 -0.66 -14.77 12.58
C ILE A 93 -1.79 -15.64 12.07
N THR A 94 -1.63 -16.29 10.91
CA THR A 94 -2.63 -17.21 10.35
C THR A 94 -2.45 -18.65 10.79
N ASN A 95 -1.42 -18.97 11.57
CA ASN A 95 -0.99 -20.34 11.87
C ASN A 95 -0.80 -21.18 10.60
N SER A 96 -0.29 -20.56 9.53
CA SER A 96 -0.14 -21.17 8.21
C SER A 96 -1.46 -21.70 7.61
N GLN A 97 -2.61 -21.23 8.09
CA GLN A 97 -3.92 -21.61 7.59
C GLN A 97 -4.42 -20.59 6.55
N MET A 98 -5.22 -21.09 5.62
CA MET A 98 -5.87 -20.22 4.63
C MET A 98 -6.90 -19.31 5.31
N VAL A 99 -6.82 -18.03 5.04
CA VAL A 99 -7.79 -17.04 5.50
C VAL A 99 -8.91 -16.92 4.47
N SER A 100 -10.16 -17.11 4.89
CA SER A 100 -11.33 -17.00 4.04
C SER A 100 -12.27 -15.90 4.53
N PHE A 101 -12.81 -15.13 3.59
CA PHE A 101 -13.83 -14.12 3.84
C PHE A 101 -15.23 -14.57 3.41
N SER A 102 -15.43 -15.86 3.14
CA SER A 102 -16.68 -16.43 2.60
C SER A 102 -17.92 -16.20 3.47
N GLY A 103 -17.74 -15.88 4.76
CA GLY A 103 -18.82 -15.51 5.66
C GLY A 103 -19.17 -14.03 5.71
N ASN A 104 -18.56 -13.19 4.86
CA ASN A 104 -18.77 -11.74 4.84
C ASN A 104 -19.24 -11.28 3.47
N ASP A 105 -20.58 -11.16 3.31
CA ASP A 105 -21.21 -10.82 2.04
C ASP A 105 -20.71 -9.49 1.45
N ALA A 106 -20.42 -8.49 2.30
CA ALA A 106 -19.97 -7.18 1.83
C ALA A 106 -18.53 -7.23 1.28
N VAL A 107 -17.64 -8.01 1.90
CA VAL A 107 -16.28 -8.21 1.38
C VAL A 107 -16.31 -9.03 0.10
N MET A 108 -17.14 -10.06 0.06
CA MET A 108 -17.33 -10.87 -1.14
C MET A 108 -17.95 -10.05 -2.27
N TRP A 109 -18.87 -9.14 -1.97
CA TRP A 109 -19.45 -8.24 -2.95
C TRP A 109 -18.39 -7.33 -3.60
N LEU A 110 -17.48 -6.76 -2.83
CA LEU A 110 -16.37 -5.94 -3.35
C LEU A 110 -15.42 -6.72 -4.27
N GLY A 111 -15.19 -8.01 -3.96
CA GLY A 111 -14.25 -8.84 -4.69
C GLY A 111 -14.81 -9.52 -5.93
N SER A 112 -16.08 -9.96 -5.90
CA SER A 112 -16.64 -10.88 -6.90
C SER A 112 -17.89 -10.38 -7.62
N SER A 113 -18.55 -9.30 -7.14
CA SER A 113 -19.78 -8.81 -7.76
C SER A 113 -19.52 -7.95 -9.00
N THR A 114 -20.55 -7.87 -9.84
CA THR A 114 -20.58 -7.02 -11.03
C THR A 114 -21.70 -5.98 -10.93
N VAL A 115 -21.43 -4.76 -11.36
CA VAL A 115 -22.40 -3.68 -11.48
C VAL A 115 -22.39 -3.20 -12.92
N ALA A 116 -23.57 -3.21 -13.56
CA ALA A 116 -23.73 -2.84 -14.98
C ALA A 116 -22.77 -3.60 -15.93
N GLY A 117 -22.49 -4.89 -15.63
CA GLY A 117 -21.59 -5.73 -16.43
C GLY A 117 -20.09 -5.56 -16.12
N PHE A 118 -19.70 -4.62 -15.25
CA PHE A 118 -18.30 -4.42 -14.85
C PHE A 118 -18.04 -4.97 -13.44
N PRO A 119 -16.91 -5.65 -13.20
CA PRO A 119 -16.52 -6.06 -11.85
C PRO A 119 -16.38 -4.85 -10.91
N VAL A 120 -16.94 -4.93 -9.71
CA VAL A 120 -16.84 -3.87 -8.69
C VAL A 120 -15.37 -3.51 -8.42
N SER A 121 -14.51 -4.51 -8.33
CA SER A 121 -13.08 -4.33 -8.16
C SER A 121 -12.42 -3.51 -9.27
N PHE A 122 -12.95 -3.54 -10.49
CA PHE A 122 -12.46 -2.71 -11.60
C PHE A 122 -12.88 -1.24 -11.42
N ILE A 123 -14.12 -1.02 -10.96
CA ILE A 123 -14.62 0.35 -10.67
C ILE A 123 -13.78 0.98 -9.57
N VAL A 124 -13.44 0.22 -8.50
CA VAL A 124 -12.56 0.69 -7.43
C VAL A 124 -11.19 1.10 -7.98
N VAL A 125 -10.60 0.31 -8.87
CA VAL A 125 -9.33 0.64 -9.53
C VAL A 125 -9.42 1.96 -10.29
N LEU A 126 -10.49 2.18 -11.07
CA LEU A 126 -10.68 3.43 -11.81
C LEU A 126 -10.79 4.64 -10.89
N VAL A 127 -11.54 4.52 -9.80
CA VAL A 127 -11.66 5.59 -8.80
C VAL A 127 -10.29 5.93 -8.21
N ILE A 128 -9.51 4.93 -7.83
CA ILE A 128 -8.16 5.12 -7.28
C ILE A 128 -7.24 5.77 -8.32
N TYR A 129 -7.32 5.37 -9.60
CA TYR A 129 -6.54 5.99 -10.67
C TYR A 129 -6.87 7.47 -10.85
N VAL A 130 -8.16 7.85 -10.79
CA VAL A 130 -8.58 9.26 -10.85
C VAL A 130 -8.03 10.03 -9.65
N ILE A 131 -8.13 9.47 -8.44
CA ILE A 131 -7.57 10.09 -7.22
C ILE A 131 -6.06 10.29 -7.37
N MET A 132 -5.34 9.27 -7.82
CA MET A 132 -3.89 9.33 -8.03
C MET A 132 -3.51 10.33 -9.12
N HIS A 133 -4.28 10.40 -10.21
CA HIS A 133 -4.08 11.42 -11.24
C HIS A 133 -4.23 12.84 -10.69
N ILE A 134 -5.28 13.09 -9.91
CA ILE A 134 -5.50 14.40 -9.27
C ILE A 134 -4.36 14.69 -8.28
N LEU A 135 -3.98 13.73 -7.44
CA LEU A 135 -2.90 13.87 -6.48
C LEU A 135 -1.59 14.27 -7.18
N LEU A 136 -1.20 13.54 -8.22
CA LEU A 136 0.07 13.76 -8.91
C LEU A 136 0.08 15.04 -9.74
N THR A 137 -1.05 15.41 -10.37
CA THR A 137 -1.08 16.55 -11.33
C THR A 137 -1.57 17.85 -10.73
N LYS A 138 -2.43 17.82 -9.71
CA LYS A 138 -3.12 19.01 -9.19
C LYS A 138 -2.67 19.42 -7.78
N THR A 139 -1.93 18.58 -7.05
CA THR A 139 -1.55 18.91 -5.66
C THR A 139 -0.10 19.36 -5.52
N ALA A 140 0.20 20.08 -4.43
CA ALA A 140 1.56 20.46 -4.06
C ALA A 140 2.42 19.23 -3.76
N LEU A 141 1.82 18.18 -3.14
CA LEU A 141 2.48 16.92 -2.85
C LEU A 141 2.94 16.22 -4.13
N GLY A 142 2.08 16.14 -5.16
CA GLY A 142 2.44 15.55 -6.45
C GLY A 142 3.63 16.27 -7.08
N ARG A 143 3.63 17.60 -7.07
CA ARG A 143 4.80 18.37 -7.56
C ARG A 143 6.07 18.06 -6.77
N SER A 144 5.97 17.96 -5.44
CA SER A 144 7.11 17.60 -4.58
C SER A 144 7.64 16.21 -4.91
N ILE A 145 6.76 15.23 -5.18
CA ILE A 145 7.14 13.86 -5.59
C ILE A 145 7.97 13.89 -6.88
N TYR A 146 7.52 14.64 -7.90
CA TYR A 146 8.28 14.77 -9.15
C TYR A 146 9.60 15.53 -8.96
N CYS A 147 9.62 16.57 -8.14
CA CYS A 147 10.86 17.30 -7.84
C CYS A 147 11.90 16.40 -7.16
N VAL A 148 11.48 15.64 -6.14
CA VAL A 148 12.36 14.72 -5.42
C VAL A 148 12.85 13.59 -6.33
N GLY A 149 11.98 13.06 -7.21
CA GLY A 149 12.36 12.03 -8.17
C GLY A 149 13.34 12.51 -9.24
N GLY A 150 13.22 13.76 -9.66
CA GLY A 150 14.12 14.37 -10.65
C GLY A 150 15.50 14.69 -10.08
N ASN A 151 15.55 15.40 -8.97
CA ASN A 151 16.80 15.73 -8.25
C ASN A 151 16.52 16.00 -6.77
N PRO A 152 16.78 15.04 -5.87
CA PRO A 152 16.52 15.19 -4.44
C PRO A 152 17.27 16.35 -3.78
N GLU A 153 18.47 16.66 -4.26
CA GLU A 153 19.30 17.74 -3.70
C GLU A 153 18.76 19.11 -4.11
N ALA A 154 18.38 19.28 -5.38
CA ALA A 154 17.72 20.50 -5.85
C ALA A 154 16.37 20.72 -5.16
N ALA A 155 15.61 19.66 -4.93
CA ALA A 155 14.36 19.72 -4.18
C ALA A 155 14.60 20.18 -2.73
N ARG A 156 15.63 19.65 -2.07
CA ARG A 156 16.02 20.07 -0.71
C ARG A 156 16.42 21.55 -0.66
N LEU A 157 17.22 22.01 -1.60
CA LEU A 157 17.61 23.42 -1.70
C LEU A 157 16.41 24.35 -1.96
N SER A 158 15.36 23.84 -2.59
CA SER A 158 14.09 24.55 -2.80
C SER A 158 13.14 24.48 -1.61
N GLY A 159 13.58 23.95 -0.46
CA GLY A 159 12.79 23.84 0.77
C GLY A 159 11.85 22.63 0.85
N ILE A 160 11.94 21.68 -0.10
CA ILE A 160 11.15 20.46 -0.06
C ILE A 160 11.83 19.45 0.88
N ASN A 161 11.09 18.96 1.86
CA ASN A 161 11.58 17.91 2.75
C ASN A 161 11.53 16.55 2.05
N SER A 162 12.64 16.18 1.38
CA SER A 162 12.74 14.95 0.59
C SER A 162 12.46 13.69 1.42
N ALA A 163 12.88 13.67 2.72
CA ALA A 163 12.63 12.52 3.59
C ALA A 163 11.14 12.29 3.83
N ASN A 164 10.36 13.35 4.10
CA ASN A 164 8.92 13.23 4.30
C ASN A 164 8.19 12.81 3.02
N VAL A 165 8.62 13.35 1.86
CA VAL A 165 8.05 12.97 0.55
C VAL A 165 8.33 11.50 0.27
N LEU A 166 9.55 11.02 0.46
CA LEU A 166 9.90 9.61 0.30
C LEU A 166 9.11 8.72 1.27
N THR A 167 9.03 9.09 2.57
CA THR A 167 8.22 8.32 3.54
C THR A 167 6.75 8.20 3.14
N PHE A 168 6.21 9.22 2.48
CA PHE A 168 4.83 9.16 1.96
C PHE A 168 4.68 8.22 0.75
N CYS A 169 5.72 8.08 -0.07
CA CYS A 169 5.69 7.24 -1.27
C CYS A 169 5.77 5.73 -0.97
N TYR A 170 6.32 5.37 0.21
CA TYR A 170 6.45 3.99 0.69
C TYR A 170 5.36 3.63 1.70
#